data_17372e2af84d28d748265ca2c720367b
#
_entry.id   17372e2af84d28d748265ca2c720367b
#
_cell.length_a   1.000
_cell.length_b   1.000
_cell.length_c   1.000
_cell.angle_alpha   90.00
_cell.angle_beta   90.00
_cell.angle_gamma   90.00
#
_symmetry.space_group_name_H-M   'P 1'
#
loop_
_entity.id
_entity.type
_entity.pdbx_description
1 polymer ?
#
loop_
_entity_poly.entity_id
_entity_poly.type
_entity_poly.pdbx_seq_one_letter_code
_entity_poly.pdbx_strand_id
1 'polypeptide(L)'
;PTTTSVLVDTTVPSISSVTGPTDGSYKEGDNLDFTVNYSESVTVNTGTGMPSISLTVGSTSRSASYNSGSGTSALVFRYTVQSGETDSDGIASASPVTLNSGTIRDAAGNDAELTFTTPTTTSVLVDTTVPSISSVSGPSGGSYKVGNNLDFTVNFSESVIVNTSGGTPSISLTVGSVSRSASYNSGNGSSALVFRYTVQSGETDSDGIASASPVTLDSGTIRDAAGNDAELTFT
;
A
#
# COMPACT_ATOMS: atom_id res chain seq x y z
N PRO A 1 -14.08 -43.18 -44.75
CA PRO A 1 -14.07 -43.09 -43.31
C PRO A 1 -14.33 -41.64 -42.89
N THR A 2 -15.45 -41.36 -42.25
CA THR A 2 -15.75 -40.05 -41.65
C THR A 2 -15.04 -40.02 -40.32
N THR A 3 -13.96 -39.19 -40.20
CA THR A 3 -13.26 -38.94 -38.93
C THR A 3 -14.01 -37.79 -38.22
N THR A 4 -14.91 -38.11 -37.30
CA THR A 4 -15.77 -37.18 -36.59
C THR A 4 -15.06 -36.37 -35.47
N SER A 5 -13.75 -36.60 -35.28
CA SER A 5 -12.95 -35.96 -34.20
C SER A 5 -11.61 -35.34 -34.67
N VAL A 6 -11.43 -35.19 -36.01
CA VAL A 6 -10.27 -34.46 -36.53
C VAL A 6 -10.67 -32.97 -36.66
N LEU A 7 -10.12 -32.13 -35.78
CA LEU A 7 -10.28 -30.69 -35.81
C LEU A 7 -9.02 -30.05 -36.40
N VAL A 8 -9.21 -28.97 -37.13
CA VAL A 8 -8.11 -28.14 -37.66
C VAL A 8 -8.33 -26.75 -37.14
N ASP A 9 -7.36 -26.20 -36.44
CA ASP A 9 -7.34 -24.80 -35.97
C ASP A 9 -5.99 -24.18 -36.33
N THR A 10 -6.05 -23.09 -37.06
CA THR A 10 -4.89 -22.29 -37.48
C THR A 10 -5.00 -20.86 -36.99
N THR A 11 -5.99 -20.57 -36.12
CA THR A 11 -6.19 -19.25 -35.53
C THR A 11 -5.14 -19.02 -34.47
N VAL A 12 -4.43 -17.91 -34.56
CA VAL A 12 -3.44 -17.50 -33.56
C VAL A 12 -4.17 -16.72 -32.47
N PRO A 13 -4.05 -17.12 -31.18
CA PRO A 13 -4.62 -16.34 -30.10
C PRO A 13 -4.05 -14.92 -30.06
N SER A 14 -4.91 -13.90 -30.19
CA SER A 14 -4.51 -12.50 -30.16
C SER A 14 -4.92 -11.84 -28.82
N ILE A 15 -4.14 -10.84 -28.38
CA ILE A 15 -4.48 -10.09 -27.17
C ILE A 15 -5.55 -9.06 -27.50
N SER A 16 -6.72 -9.20 -26.86
CA SER A 16 -7.88 -8.31 -27.04
C SER A 16 -7.80 -7.08 -26.11
N SER A 17 -7.26 -7.25 -24.89
CA SER A 17 -7.07 -6.16 -23.92
C SER A 17 -6.09 -6.57 -22.84
N VAL A 18 -5.47 -5.56 -22.22
CA VAL A 18 -4.73 -5.72 -20.96
C VAL A 18 -5.29 -4.75 -19.93
N THR A 19 -5.63 -5.27 -18.76
CA THR A 19 -6.11 -4.48 -17.62
C THR A 19 -4.99 -4.46 -16.56
N GLY A 20 -4.62 -3.26 -16.10
CA GLY A 20 -3.67 -3.07 -15.00
C GLY A 20 -4.32 -3.18 -13.63
N PRO A 21 -3.53 -3.01 -12.55
CA PRO A 21 -4.04 -2.89 -11.19
C PRO A 21 -5.04 -1.74 -11.07
N THR A 22 -5.90 -1.78 -10.05
CA THR A 22 -6.81 -0.66 -9.75
C THR A 22 -6.03 0.55 -9.27
N ASP A 23 -6.58 1.76 -9.53
CA ASP A 23 -6.01 3.00 -9.00
C ASP A 23 -5.94 2.97 -7.48
N GLY A 24 -4.86 3.48 -6.92
CA GLY A 24 -4.61 3.54 -5.47
C GLY A 24 -3.14 3.49 -5.12
N SER A 25 -2.85 3.61 -3.82
CA SER A 25 -1.50 3.46 -3.27
C SER A 25 -1.31 2.05 -2.72
N TYR A 26 -0.20 1.43 -3.05
CA TYR A 26 0.16 0.07 -2.71
C TYR A 26 1.40 0.07 -1.82
N LYS A 27 1.36 -0.69 -0.73
CA LYS A 27 2.46 -0.87 0.22
C LYS A 27 3.20 -2.18 0.03
N GLU A 28 4.25 -2.40 0.79
CA GLU A 28 4.97 -3.67 0.83
C GLU A 28 4.01 -4.86 1.03
N GLY A 29 4.18 -5.89 0.21
CA GLY A 29 3.37 -7.11 0.23
C GLY A 29 2.09 -7.05 -0.59
N ASP A 30 1.66 -5.87 -1.06
CA ASP A 30 0.50 -5.75 -1.93
C ASP A 30 0.79 -6.26 -3.33
N ASN A 31 -0.25 -6.76 -4.01
CA ASN A 31 -0.14 -7.33 -5.34
C ASN A 31 -0.60 -6.37 -6.42
N LEU A 32 0.21 -6.21 -7.45
CA LEU A 32 -0.09 -5.51 -8.68
C LEU A 32 -0.39 -6.56 -9.76
N ASP A 33 -1.67 -6.73 -10.08
CA ASP A 33 -2.13 -7.74 -11.02
C ASP A 33 -2.45 -7.12 -12.39
N PHE A 34 -1.85 -7.69 -13.43
CA PHE A 34 -2.14 -7.39 -14.83
C PHE A 34 -2.89 -8.56 -15.44
N THR A 35 -4.09 -8.31 -15.97
CA THR A 35 -4.87 -9.34 -16.66
C THR A 35 -4.75 -9.14 -18.17
N VAL A 36 -4.18 -10.13 -18.84
CA VAL A 36 -4.08 -10.19 -20.30
C VAL A 36 -5.22 -11.04 -20.85
N ASN A 37 -6.12 -10.45 -21.61
CA ASN A 37 -7.26 -11.12 -22.21
C ASN A 37 -6.95 -11.49 -23.67
N TYR A 38 -7.02 -12.78 -23.98
CA TYR A 38 -6.85 -13.34 -25.31
C TYR A 38 -8.20 -13.51 -26.03
N SER A 39 -8.17 -13.61 -27.35
CA SER A 39 -9.33 -13.89 -28.19
C SER A 39 -9.95 -15.28 -27.94
N GLU A 40 -9.16 -16.18 -27.35
CA GLU A 40 -9.55 -17.56 -27.07
C GLU A 40 -8.77 -18.12 -25.87
N SER A 41 -9.11 -19.38 -25.47
CA SER A 41 -8.42 -20.03 -24.34
C SER A 41 -6.99 -20.42 -24.70
N VAL A 42 -6.05 -20.07 -23.83
CA VAL A 42 -4.62 -20.38 -23.99
C VAL A 42 -4.06 -21.17 -22.81
N THR A 43 -3.11 -22.04 -23.09
CA THR A 43 -2.38 -22.83 -22.10
C THR A 43 -0.99 -22.26 -21.92
N VAL A 44 -0.59 -22.01 -20.67
CA VAL A 44 0.75 -21.55 -20.30
C VAL A 44 1.58 -22.74 -19.83
N ASN A 45 2.77 -22.92 -20.43
CA ASN A 45 3.77 -23.89 -19.97
C ASN A 45 4.93 -23.14 -19.34
N THR A 46 5.18 -23.39 -18.06
CA THR A 46 6.24 -22.77 -17.25
C THR A 46 7.42 -23.69 -16.97
N GLY A 47 7.40 -24.92 -17.53
CA GLY A 47 8.41 -25.95 -17.24
C GLY A 47 9.84 -25.59 -17.64
N THR A 48 10.01 -24.67 -18.59
CA THR A 48 11.31 -24.17 -19.07
C THR A 48 11.55 -22.71 -18.76
N GLY A 49 10.51 -21.97 -18.28
CA GLY A 49 10.61 -20.56 -17.91
C GLY A 49 9.25 -19.94 -17.64
N MET A 50 9.24 -18.88 -16.87
CA MET A 50 8.02 -18.20 -16.40
C MET A 50 7.75 -16.98 -17.29
N PRO A 51 6.65 -16.95 -18.08
CA PRO A 51 6.25 -15.75 -18.80
C PRO A 51 6.04 -14.55 -17.86
N SER A 52 6.36 -13.35 -18.33
CA SER A 52 6.29 -12.13 -17.52
C SER A 52 6.00 -10.88 -18.34
N ILE A 53 5.53 -9.83 -17.65
CA ILE A 53 5.41 -8.46 -18.17
C ILE A 53 6.47 -7.62 -17.45
N SER A 54 7.25 -6.87 -18.22
CA SER A 54 8.21 -5.91 -17.64
C SER A 54 7.48 -4.72 -17.05
N LEU A 55 7.91 -4.32 -15.85
CA LEU A 55 7.38 -3.16 -15.13
C LEU A 55 8.50 -2.17 -14.81
N THR A 56 8.12 -0.92 -14.60
CA THR A 56 8.95 0.08 -13.92
C THR A 56 8.18 0.55 -12.69
N VAL A 57 8.81 0.46 -11.52
CA VAL A 57 8.29 0.97 -10.24
C VAL A 57 9.27 2.04 -9.77
N GLY A 58 8.86 3.30 -9.78
CA GLY A 58 9.76 4.45 -9.64
C GLY A 58 10.85 4.42 -10.73
N SER A 59 12.11 4.31 -10.32
CA SER A 59 13.25 4.19 -11.27
C SER A 59 13.73 2.74 -11.45
N THR A 60 13.04 1.75 -10.88
CA THR A 60 13.53 0.36 -10.83
C THR A 60 12.75 -0.55 -11.77
N SER A 61 13.49 -1.31 -12.61
CA SER A 61 12.89 -2.35 -13.44
C SER A 61 12.44 -3.53 -12.59
N ARG A 62 11.23 -3.99 -12.82
CA ARG A 62 10.57 -5.11 -12.16
C ARG A 62 9.90 -6.02 -13.18
N SER A 63 9.31 -7.11 -12.70
CA SER A 63 8.66 -8.08 -13.57
C SER A 63 7.43 -8.65 -12.88
N ALA A 64 6.27 -8.50 -13.50
CA ALA A 64 5.06 -9.21 -13.12
C ALA A 64 5.11 -10.59 -13.76
N SER A 65 5.27 -11.64 -12.96
CA SER A 65 5.35 -13.01 -13.42
C SER A 65 3.98 -13.61 -13.62
N TYR A 66 3.86 -14.55 -14.56
CA TYR A 66 2.63 -15.31 -14.75
C TYR A 66 2.20 -15.95 -13.41
N ASN A 67 0.94 -15.72 -13.03
CA ASN A 67 0.39 -16.19 -11.77
C ASN A 67 -0.71 -17.24 -11.95
N SER A 68 -1.65 -17.01 -12.89
CA SER A 68 -2.82 -17.90 -13.05
C SER A 68 -3.53 -17.69 -14.39
N GLY A 69 -4.53 -18.54 -14.68
CA GLY A 69 -5.42 -18.40 -15.83
C GLY A 69 -5.16 -19.38 -16.97
N SER A 70 -4.17 -20.29 -16.88
CA SER A 70 -3.92 -21.30 -17.92
C SER A 70 -5.16 -22.15 -18.20
N GLY A 71 -5.47 -22.36 -19.46
CA GLY A 71 -6.68 -23.05 -19.92
C GLY A 71 -7.90 -22.11 -20.05
N THR A 72 -7.73 -20.81 -19.88
CA THR A 72 -8.77 -19.78 -20.09
C THR A 72 -8.25 -18.71 -21.05
N SER A 73 -9.12 -17.76 -21.41
CA SER A 73 -8.74 -16.60 -22.22
C SER A 73 -8.14 -15.45 -21.40
N ALA A 74 -8.11 -15.52 -20.07
CA ALA A 74 -7.62 -14.45 -19.20
C ALA A 74 -6.42 -14.94 -18.36
N LEU A 75 -5.23 -14.43 -18.66
CA LEU A 75 -4.01 -14.72 -17.91
C LEU A 75 -3.69 -13.59 -16.95
N VAL A 76 -3.40 -13.93 -15.69
CA VAL A 76 -3.00 -12.97 -14.67
C VAL A 76 -1.48 -13.02 -14.49
N PHE A 77 -0.86 -11.85 -14.54
CA PHE A 77 0.55 -11.61 -14.24
C PHE A 77 0.64 -10.76 -12.98
N ARG A 78 1.42 -11.18 -11.99
CA ARG A 78 1.50 -10.57 -10.67
C ARG A 78 2.90 -10.07 -10.34
N TYR A 79 2.97 -8.87 -9.83
CA TYR A 79 4.10 -8.36 -9.09
C TYR A 79 3.68 -8.09 -7.64
N THR A 80 4.48 -8.51 -6.67
CA THR A 80 4.28 -8.16 -5.26
C THR A 80 5.26 -7.07 -4.89
N VAL A 81 4.75 -5.95 -4.39
CA VAL A 81 5.54 -4.77 -3.99
C VAL A 81 6.58 -5.18 -2.94
N GLN A 82 7.82 -4.76 -3.16
CA GLN A 82 8.95 -5.07 -2.28
C GLN A 82 9.24 -3.90 -1.34
N SER A 83 9.90 -4.21 -0.21
CA SER A 83 10.35 -3.21 0.75
C SER A 83 11.30 -2.18 0.09
N GLY A 84 11.13 -0.91 0.45
CA GLY A 84 11.95 0.20 -0.06
C GLY A 84 11.56 0.70 -1.44
N GLU A 85 10.43 0.24 -2.00
CA GLU A 85 9.91 0.75 -3.27
C GLU A 85 8.99 1.95 -3.07
N THR A 86 9.18 2.97 -3.93
CA THR A 86 8.30 4.14 -4.01
C THR A 86 8.10 4.55 -5.46
N ASP A 87 6.86 4.88 -5.80
CA ASP A 87 6.45 5.38 -7.12
C ASP A 87 5.29 6.36 -6.92
N SER A 88 5.54 7.64 -7.09
CA SER A 88 4.57 8.71 -6.82
C SER A 88 3.88 9.26 -8.07
N ASP A 89 4.29 8.83 -9.25
CA ASP A 89 3.74 9.26 -10.54
C ASP A 89 3.11 8.12 -11.35
N GLY A 90 3.11 6.93 -10.78
CA GLY A 90 2.43 5.75 -11.29
C GLY A 90 3.33 4.79 -12.04
N ILE A 91 3.19 3.50 -11.70
CA ILE A 91 3.97 2.42 -12.31
C ILE A 91 3.77 2.38 -13.83
N ALA A 92 4.77 1.87 -14.55
CA ALA A 92 4.65 1.62 -15.98
C ALA A 92 4.81 0.14 -16.32
N SER A 93 4.09 -0.32 -17.35
CA SER A 93 4.28 -1.65 -17.93
C SER A 93 4.80 -1.56 -19.36
N ALA A 94 5.51 -2.56 -19.83
CA ALA A 94 6.06 -2.61 -21.17
C ALA A 94 5.60 -3.84 -21.95
N SER A 95 5.25 -3.63 -23.21
CA SER A 95 4.96 -4.66 -24.21
C SER A 95 6.25 -5.03 -24.95
N PRO A 96 6.41 -6.30 -25.37
CA PRO A 96 5.48 -7.44 -25.28
C PRO A 96 5.59 -8.23 -23.96
N VAL A 97 4.71 -9.23 -23.79
CA VAL A 97 4.93 -10.30 -22.81
C VAL A 97 6.21 -11.04 -23.17
N THR A 98 7.08 -11.26 -22.20
CA THR A 98 8.33 -12.02 -22.36
C THR A 98 8.11 -13.45 -21.91
N LEU A 99 8.37 -14.43 -22.77
CA LEU A 99 8.13 -15.87 -22.47
C LEU A 99 9.17 -16.47 -21.53
N ASN A 100 10.39 -15.94 -21.47
CA ASN A 100 11.50 -16.47 -20.67
C ASN A 100 11.72 -17.98 -20.88
N SER A 101 11.61 -18.47 -22.12
CA SER A 101 11.62 -19.88 -22.51
C SER A 101 10.36 -20.69 -22.18
N GLY A 102 9.34 -20.11 -21.54
CA GLY A 102 8.01 -20.71 -21.42
C GLY A 102 7.22 -20.62 -22.74
N THR A 103 5.97 -21.05 -22.75
CA THR A 103 5.08 -20.92 -23.91
C THR A 103 3.67 -20.50 -23.51
N ILE A 104 3.00 -19.79 -24.42
CA ILE A 104 1.57 -19.49 -24.35
C ILE A 104 0.97 -19.94 -25.68
N ARG A 105 0.06 -20.93 -25.66
CA ARG A 105 -0.49 -21.58 -26.87
C ARG A 105 -1.97 -21.92 -26.69
N ASP A 106 -2.69 -22.00 -27.79
CA ASP A 106 -4.02 -22.59 -27.81
C ASP A 106 -3.99 -24.13 -27.69
N ALA A 107 -5.17 -24.76 -27.79
CA ALA A 107 -5.31 -26.22 -27.73
C ALA A 107 -4.75 -26.95 -28.98
N ALA A 108 -4.67 -26.28 -30.14
CA ALA A 108 -4.10 -26.79 -31.36
C ALA A 108 -2.57 -26.70 -31.40
N GLY A 109 -1.98 -25.87 -30.53
CA GLY A 109 -0.55 -25.64 -30.43
C GLY A 109 -0.06 -24.36 -31.14
N ASN A 110 -0.97 -23.49 -31.61
CA ASN A 110 -0.61 -22.20 -32.19
C ASN A 110 -0.03 -21.28 -31.11
N ASP A 111 1.12 -20.68 -31.37
CA ASP A 111 1.76 -19.73 -30.48
C ASP A 111 0.93 -18.44 -30.41
N ALA A 112 0.65 -17.95 -29.20
CA ALA A 112 -0.13 -16.75 -28.98
C ALA A 112 0.66 -15.46 -29.31
N GLU A 113 -0.03 -14.41 -29.78
CA GLU A 113 0.54 -13.06 -29.85
C GLU A 113 0.90 -12.56 -28.45
N LEU A 114 2.02 -11.81 -28.38
CA LEU A 114 2.55 -11.32 -27.11
C LEU A 114 2.52 -9.79 -27.00
N THR A 115 2.28 -9.09 -28.13
CA THR A 115 2.28 -7.64 -28.21
C THR A 115 0.92 -7.08 -27.78
N PHE A 116 0.93 -6.09 -26.91
CA PHE A 116 -0.28 -5.45 -26.38
C PHE A 116 -0.14 -3.93 -26.28
N THR A 117 -1.28 -3.25 -26.18
CA THR A 117 -1.33 -1.84 -25.77
C THR A 117 -1.26 -1.79 -24.25
N THR A 118 -0.29 -1.06 -23.71
CA THR A 118 -0.09 -0.92 -22.27
C THR A 118 -1.27 -0.21 -21.61
N PRO A 119 -1.78 -0.72 -20.48
CA PRO A 119 -2.82 -0.02 -19.73
C PRO A 119 -2.28 1.27 -19.10
N THR A 120 -3.18 2.23 -18.86
CA THR A 120 -2.85 3.44 -18.09
C THR A 120 -2.75 3.07 -16.62
N THR A 121 -1.63 3.40 -15.98
CA THR A 121 -1.34 3.08 -14.57
C THR A 121 -0.78 4.28 -13.80
N THR A 122 -1.04 5.51 -14.29
CA THR A 122 -0.56 6.77 -13.69
C THR A 122 -1.13 7.06 -12.30
N SER A 123 -2.21 6.38 -11.90
CA SER A 123 -2.81 6.45 -10.57
C SER A 123 -2.56 5.20 -9.72
N VAL A 124 -1.70 4.28 -10.18
CA VAL A 124 -1.25 3.11 -9.43
C VAL A 124 0.08 3.47 -8.78
N LEU A 125 0.02 3.96 -7.55
CA LEU A 125 1.16 4.47 -6.80
C LEU A 125 1.74 3.39 -5.89
N VAL A 126 3.03 3.48 -5.59
CA VAL A 126 3.68 2.58 -4.63
C VAL A 126 4.34 3.41 -3.55
N ASP A 127 4.05 3.09 -2.29
CA ASP A 127 4.67 3.70 -1.14
C ASP A 127 4.87 2.67 -0.03
N THR A 128 6.13 2.36 0.25
CA THR A 128 6.51 1.45 1.34
C THR A 128 7.19 2.20 2.49
N THR A 129 7.13 3.54 2.47
CA THR A 129 7.72 4.38 3.52
C THR A 129 6.82 4.33 4.75
N VAL A 130 7.38 4.02 5.90
CA VAL A 130 6.66 3.99 7.17
C VAL A 130 6.70 5.39 7.79
N PRO A 131 5.56 6.01 8.11
CA PRO A 131 5.56 7.29 8.81
C PRO A 131 6.26 7.18 10.16
N SER A 132 7.19 8.08 10.46
CA SER A 132 7.92 8.13 11.73
C SER A 132 7.72 9.48 12.42
N ILE A 133 7.78 9.49 13.77
CA ILE A 133 7.66 10.73 14.54
C ILE A 133 8.98 11.51 14.43
N SER A 134 8.90 12.71 13.86
CA SER A 134 10.05 13.62 13.70
C SER A 134 10.25 14.54 14.91
N SER A 135 9.16 14.93 15.58
CA SER A 135 9.21 15.74 16.81
C SER A 135 7.90 15.69 17.57
N VAL A 136 7.98 15.95 18.87
CA VAL A 136 6.83 16.21 19.74
C VAL A 136 7.03 17.54 20.42
N SER A 137 6.01 18.41 20.38
CA SER A 137 6.01 19.69 21.11
C SER A 137 4.86 19.71 22.10
N GLY A 138 5.17 20.14 23.32
CA GLY A 138 4.19 20.32 24.39
C GLY A 138 3.52 21.70 24.38
N PRO A 139 2.60 21.95 25.34
CA PRO A 139 2.00 23.25 25.53
C PRO A 139 3.05 24.33 25.88
N SER A 140 2.72 25.59 25.63
CA SER A 140 3.59 26.72 25.99
C SER A 140 3.86 26.76 27.50
N GLY A 141 5.04 27.23 27.91
CA GLY A 141 5.35 27.43 29.31
C GLY A 141 4.36 28.38 29.98
N GLY A 142 3.91 28.06 31.19
CA GLY A 142 2.95 28.86 31.94
C GLY A 142 2.20 28.08 33.01
N SER A 143 1.32 28.73 33.75
CA SER A 143 0.47 28.13 34.74
C SER A 143 -0.93 27.88 34.17
N TYR A 144 -1.41 26.68 34.28
CA TYR A 144 -2.70 26.21 33.76
C TYR A 144 -3.66 25.90 34.91
N LYS A 145 -4.92 26.27 34.78
CA LYS A 145 -5.98 26.02 35.76
C LYS A 145 -6.98 25.00 35.24
N VAL A 146 -7.83 24.53 36.13
CA VAL A 146 -8.96 23.63 35.78
C VAL A 146 -9.69 24.10 34.52
N GLY A 147 -9.92 23.22 33.58
CA GLY A 147 -10.59 23.47 32.32
C GLY A 147 -9.68 23.99 31.20
N ASN A 148 -8.41 24.34 31.49
CA ASN A 148 -7.49 24.68 30.42
C ASN A 148 -7.05 23.43 29.63
N ASN A 149 -6.85 23.60 28.33
CA ASN A 149 -6.37 22.54 27.45
C ASN A 149 -4.84 22.62 27.33
N LEU A 150 -4.21 21.46 27.42
CA LEU A 150 -2.81 21.22 27.19
C LEU A 150 -2.71 20.41 25.89
N ASP A 151 -2.21 21.07 24.83
CA ASP A 151 -2.10 20.46 23.51
C ASP A 151 -0.66 20.02 23.28
N PHE A 152 -0.51 18.75 22.89
CA PHE A 152 0.75 18.13 22.47
C PHE A 152 0.66 17.89 20.98
N THR A 153 1.58 18.46 20.21
CA THR A 153 1.64 18.26 18.76
C THR A 153 2.71 17.22 18.44
N VAL A 154 2.28 16.14 17.81
CA VAL A 154 3.16 15.08 17.29
C VAL A 154 3.31 15.29 15.79
N ASN A 155 4.55 15.58 15.35
CA ASN A 155 4.85 15.75 13.94
C ASN A 155 5.44 14.46 13.37
N PHE A 156 4.84 13.97 12.30
CA PHE A 156 5.30 12.82 11.53
C PHE A 156 6.14 13.23 10.33
N SER A 157 6.89 12.31 9.76
CA SER A 157 7.70 12.49 8.54
C SER A 157 6.83 12.82 7.33
N GLU A 158 5.56 12.41 7.35
CA GLU A 158 4.59 12.54 6.27
C GLU A 158 3.15 12.64 6.81
N SER A 159 2.19 12.81 5.90
CA SER A 159 0.76 12.89 6.26
C SER A 159 0.23 11.53 6.72
N VAL A 160 -0.50 11.52 7.84
CA VAL A 160 -1.07 10.30 8.41
C VAL A 160 -2.58 10.40 8.60
N ILE A 161 -3.24 9.26 8.47
CA ILE A 161 -4.68 9.06 8.65
C ILE A 161 -4.90 8.38 9.98
N VAL A 162 -5.72 8.99 10.85
CA VAL A 162 -6.10 8.43 12.15
C VAL A 162 -7.49 7.82 12.05
N ASN A 163 -7.61 6.54 12.44
CA ASN A 163 -8.90 5.88 12.59
C ASN A 163 -9.16 5.59 14.07
N THR A 164 -10.24 6.15 14.60
CA THR A 164 -10.64 6.04 16.00
C THR A 164 -11.82 5.09 16.21
N SER A 165 -12.27 4.34 15.20
CA SER A 165 -13.44 3.44 15.31
C SER A 165 -13.23 2.29 16.32
N GLY A 166 -11.99 1.85 16.51
CA GLY A 166 -11.62 0.83 17.49
C GLY A 166 -11.22 1.41 18.85
N GLY A 167 -10.80 2.67 18.89
CA GLY A 167 -10.31 3.37 20.07
C GLY A 167 -9.56 4.64 19.70
N THR A 168 -9.31 5.50 20.67
CA THR A 168 -8.71 6.82 20.41
C THR A 168 -7.24 6.82 20.82
N PRO A 169 -6.31 7.04 19.89
CA PRO A 169 -4.88 7.15 20.20
C PRO A 169 -4.60 8.21 21.27
N SER A 170 -3.59 7.96 22.09
CA SER A 170 -3.28 8.81 23.23
C SER A 170 -1.77 8.88 23.53
N ILE A 171 -1.37 9.92 24.26
CA ILE A 171 -0.04 10.08 24.85
C ILE A 171 -0.18 10.01 26.37
N SER A 172 0.62 9.16 27.01
CA SER A 172 0.68 9.11 28.48
C SER A 172 1.36 10.35 29.02
N LEU A 173 0.76 10.92 30.08
CA LEU A 173 1.27 12.10 30.79
C LEU A 173 1.45 11.78 32.27
N THR A 174 2.35 12.50 32.91
CA THR A 174 2.44 12.60 34.39
C THR A 174 2.17 14.04 34.77
N VAL A 175 1.14 14.25 35.62
CA VAL A 175 0.75 15.56 36.15
C VAL A 175 0.97 15.49 37.67
N GLY A 176 2.03 16.10 38.17
CA GLY A 176 2.52 15.87 39.52
C GLY A 176 2.89 14.38 39.71
N SER A 177 2.16 13.68 40.61
CA SER A 177 2.36 12.26 40.83
C SER A 177 1.30 11.37 40.17
N VAL A 178 0.45 11.93 39.32
CA VAL A 178 -0.73 11.22 38.76
C VAL A 178 -0.56 10.95 37.29
N SER A 179 -0.78 9.71 36.87
CA SER A 179 -0.82 9.34 35.44
C SER A 179 -2.10 9.88 34.80
N ARG A 180 -1.94 10.48 33.63
CA ARG A 180 -3.00 11.04 32.78
C ARG A 180 -2.79 10.65 31.34
N SER A 181 -3.74 11.02 30.48
CA SER A 181 -3.65 10.74 29.04
C SER A 181 -4.14 11.95 28.25
N ALA A 182 -3.34 12.41 27.29
CA ALA A 182 -3.76 13.34 26.26
C ALA A 182 -4.29 12.50 25.08
N SER A 183 -5.59 12.64 24.81
CA SER A 183 -6.23 11.90 23.71
C SER A 183 -6.10 12.63 22.39
N TYR A 184 -6.03 11.86 21.28
CA TYR A 184 -6.08 12.44 19.95
C TYR A 184 -7.27 13.39 19.78
N ASN A 185 -7.02 14.59 19.28
CA ASN A 185 -8.02 15.64 19.14
C ASN A 185 -8.23 16.07 17.69
N SER A 186 -7.16 16.26 16.91
CA SER A 186 -7.26 16.77 15.54
C SER A 186 -5.98 16.54 14.73
N GLY A 187 -6.02 16.87 13.43
CA GLY A 187 -4.88 16.77 12.51
C GLY A 187 -4.95 15.60 11.53
N ASN A 188 -6.08 14.86 11.47
CA ASN A 188 -6.26 13.77 10.52
C ASN A 188 -5.97 14.20 9.07
N GLY A 189 -5.20 13.40 8.34
CA GLY A 189 -4.81 13.68 6.96
C GLY A 189 -3.68 14.71 6.83
N SER A 190 -2.97 15.01 7.92
CA SER A 190 -1.79 15.88 7.93
C SER A 190 -0.61 15.20 8.63
N SER A 191 0.57 15.82 8.54
CA SER A 191 1.76 15.35 9.26
C SER A 191 1.80 15.79 10.72
N ALA A 192 0.84 16.60 11.21
CA ALA A 192 0.83 17.13 12.57
C ALA A 192 -0.47 16.73 13.29
N LEU A 193 -0.36 15.81 14.24
CA LEU A 193 -1.48 15.37 15.07
C LEU A 193 -1.45 16.08 16.41
N VAL A 194 -2.62 16.58 16.84
CA VAL A 194 -2.79 17.22 18.15
C VAL A 194 -3.43 16.24 19.12
N PHE A 195 -2.79 16.06 20.27
CA PHE A 195 -3.30 15.31 21.41
C PHE A 195 -3.60 16.29 22.54
N ARG A 196 -4.78 16.17 23.15
CA ARG A 196 -5.27 17.15 24.13
C ARG A 196 -5.52 16.49 25.48
N TYR A 197 -5.03 17.16 26.52
CA TYR A 197 -5.42 16.92 27.91
C TYR A 197 -6.11 18.16 28.45
N THR A 198 -7.21 18.01 29.18
CA THR A 198 -7.88 19.11 29.87
C THR A 198 -7.61 18.99 31.38
N VAL A 199 -7.02 20.02 31.97
CA VAL A 199 -6.64 20.07 33.40
C VAL A 199 -7.87 19.81 34.29
N GLN A 200 -7.74 18.85 35.21
CA GLN A 200 -8.80 18.41 36.12
C GLN A 200 -8.75 19.16 37.47
N SER A 201 -9.86 19.12 38.21
CA SER A 201 -9.93 19.68 39.56
C SER A 201 -9.05 18.87 40.55
N GLY A 202 -8.30 19.57 41.38
CA GLY A 202 -7.46 18.97 42.42
C GLY A 202 -6.05 18.56 41.90
N GLU A 203 -5.70 18.88 40.67
CA GLU A 203 -4.35 18.63 40.13
C GLU A 203 -3.40 19.76 40.53
N THR A 204 -2.18 19.37 40.88
CA THR A 204 -1.05 20.26 41.16
C THR A 204 0.22 19.66 40.60
N ASP A 205 0.94 20.44 39.80
CA ASP A 205 2.23 20.09 39.25
C ASP A 205 3.11 21.35 39.33
N SER A 206 4.25 21.26 40.00
CA SER A 206 5.15 22.39 40.27
C SER A 206 6.48 22.31 39.52
N ASP A 207 6.78 21.19 38.94
CA ASP A 207 8.07 20.89 38.25
C ASP A 207 7.90 20.63 36.76
N GLY A 208 6.66 20.58 36.27
CA GLY A 208 6.33 20.45 34.85
C GLY A 208 5.83 19.08 34.45
N ILE A 209 4.81 19.10 33.57
CA ILE A 209 4.18 17.88 33.05
C ILE A 209 5.15 17.12 32.17
N ALA A 210 5.30 15.82 32.44
CA ALA A 210 6.06 14.92 31.58
C ALA A 210 5.15 14.14 30.62
N SER A 211 5.58 13.96 29.38
CA SER A 211 4.97 13.05 28.41
C SER A 211 5.85 11.82 28.23
N ALA A 212 5.23 10.67 27.94
CA ALA A 212 5.93 9.42 27.78
C ALA A 212 5.68 8.79 26.39
N SER A 213 6.76 8.33 25.80
CA SER A 213 6.75 7.51 24.57
C SER A 213 6.44 6.03 24.90
N PRO A 214 5.79 5.29 24.01
CA PRO A 214 5.28 5.70 22.69
C PRO A 214 3.88 6.34 22.75
N VAL A 215 3.38 6.81 21.60
CA VAL A 215 1.94 7.03 21.40
C VAL A 215 1.22 5.68 21.51
N THR A 216 0.15 5.61 22.29
CA THR A 216 -0.66 4.39 22.43
C THR A 216 -1.86 4.47 21.48
N LEU A 217 -2.11 3.41 20.72
CA LEU A 217 -3.22 3.38 19.74
C LEU A 217 -4.59 3.14 20.35
N ASP A 218 -4.65 2.44 21.51
CA ASP A 218 -5.89 2.07 22.20
C ASP A 218 -6.91 1.37 21.26
N SER A 219 -6.43 0.50 20.38
CA SER A 219 -7.16 -0.17 19.28
C SER A 219 -7.55 0.73 18.10
N GLY A 220 -7.17 2.00 18.07
CA GLY A 220 -7.21 2.84 16.87
C GLY A 220 -6.06 2.52 15.92
N THR A 221 -5.92 3.31 14.85
CA THR A 221 -4.75 3.21 13.94
C THR A 221 -4.26 4.58 13.53
N ILE A 222 -2.95 4.67 13.25
CA ILE A 222 -2.30 5.81 12.61
C ILE A 222 -1.50 5.24 11.43
N ARG A 223 -1.84 5.62 10.20
CA ARG A 223 -1.27 5.10 8.94
C ARG A 223 -1.12 6.20 7.92
N ASP A 224 -0.26 5.99 6.93
CA ASP A 224 -0.26 6.81 5.72
C ASP A 224 -1.43 6.47 4.76
N ALA A 225 -1.40 7.07 3.56
CA ALA A 225 -2.40 6.83 2.52
C ALA A 225 -2.29 5.44 1.87
N ALA A 226 -1.10 4.83 1.86
CA ALA A 226 -0.86 3.47 1.37
C ALA A 226 -1.25 2.40 2.40
N GLY A 227 -1.46 2.80 3.66
CA GLY A 227 -1.83 1.92 4.76
C GLY A 227 -0.62 1.37 5.53
N ASN A 228 0.57 1.96 5.40
CA ASN A 228 1.72 1.63 6.25
C ASN A 228 1.45 2.11 7.68
N ASP A 229 1.62 1.24 8.66
CA ASP A 229 1.46 1.57 10.08
C ASP A 229 2.58 2.51 10.53
N ALA A 230 2.24 3.60 11.22
CA ALA A 230 3.23 4.56 11.70
C ALA A 230 4.09 4.02 12.86
N GLU A 231 5.38 4.39 12.88
CA GLU A 231 6.20 4.27 14.09
C GLU A 231 5.78 5.29 15.13
N LEU A 232 5.58 4.83 16.37
CA LEU A 232 4.92 5.60 17.43
C LEU A 232 5.88 6.04 18.54
N THR A 233 7.17 5.65 18.43
CA THR A 233 8.20 6.01 19.42
C THR A 233 8.74 7.41 19.17
N PHE A 234 8.95 8.16 20.25
CA PHE A 234 9.56 9.50 20.24
C PHE A 234 10.50 9.70 21.44
N THR A 235 11.39 10.65 21.34
CA THR A 235 12.37 11.02 22.41
C THR A 235 12.08 12.40 22.96
#